data_aefa61c821cc59a3b0d7e720b2c07503
#
_entry.id   aefa61c821cc59a3b0d7e720b2c07503
#
_cell.length_a   1.000
_cell.length_b   1.000
_cell.length_c   1.000
_cell.angle_alpha   90.00
_cell.angle_beta   90.00
_cell.angle_gamma   90.00
#
_symmetry.space_group_name_H-M   'P 1'
#
loop_
_entity.id
_entity.type
_entity.pdbx_description
1 polymer ?
#
loop_
_entity_poly.entity_id
_entity_poly.type
_entity_poly.pdbx_seq_one_letter_code
_entity_poly.pdbx_strand_id
1 'polypeptide(L)'
;MPYAVAALVMGAGIAWSIHLVVAPEPWEIDSAMTIAIGVLVLNIVAMANLLLGRGRWARHFAAGLVITQLLLVLVADVEPWLIAALVLSALALGGLAGPWFKGWLRERPAAGAPGPAPIALALGCFAVVPLVGIATPDGQRNAHGLAGALGILTAWGYVRGHSWALWSARIALPIALAAAAISSPPAGAALLIAAGTALGLIAWRQDARLAIDPHRDNLPEPRRRAR
;
A
#
# COMPACT_ATOMS: atom_id res chain seq x y z
N MET A 1 14.81 7.02 18.04
CA MET A 1 14.58 6.01 16.97
C MET A 1 13.41 6.36 16.05
N PRO A 2 12.14 6.63 16.48
CA PRO A 2 11.05 6.91 15.53
C PRO A 2 11.31 8.06 14.57
N TYR A 3 11.94 9.13 15.03
CA TYR A 3 12.34 10.27 14.19
C TYR A 3 13.34 9.89 13.10
N ALA A 4 14.33 9.05 13.45
CA ALA A 4 15.32 8.59 12.47
C ALA A 4 14.67 7.72 11.38
N VAL A 5 13.74 6.84 11.76
CA VAL A 5 13.01 6.01 10.79
C VAL A 5 12.07 6.85 9.93
N ALA A 6 11.40 7.85 10.50
CA ALA A 6 10.59 8.79 9.73
C ALA A 6 11.43 9.58 8.72
N ALA A 7 12.65 9.99 9.11
CA ALA A 7 13.61 10.64 8.20
C ALA A 7 14.09 9.68 7.09
N LEU A 8 14.32 8.40 7.40
CA LEU A 8 14.67 7.39 6.38
C LEU A 8 13.53 7.18 5.37
N VAL A 9 12.27 7.09 5.84
CA VAL A 9 11.10 6.99 4.96
C VAL A 9 11.02 8.20 4.03
N MET A 10 11.22 9.40 4.57
CA MET A 10 11.22 10.61 3.75
C MET A 10 12.40 10.67 2.78
N GLY A 11 13.61 10.31 3.23
CA GLY A 11 14.82 10.24 2.41
C GLY A 11 14.67 9.25 1.25
N ALA A 12 14.07 8.08 1.51
CA ALA A 12 13.75 7.12 0.46
C ALA A 12 12.80 7.72 -0.58
N GLY A 13 11.73 8.39 -0.15
CA GLY A 13 10.80 9.08 -1.05
C GLY A 13 11.44 10.16 -1.90
N ILE A 14 12.32 10.96 -1.31
CA ILE A 14 13.09 11.99 -2.06
C ILE A 14 13.99 11.34 -3.09
N ALA A 15 14.78 10.32 -2.71
CA ALA A 15 15.69 9.63 -3.61
C ALA A 15 14.94 8.98 -4.80
N TRP A 16 13.79 8.33 -4.54
CA TRP A 16 12.92 7.79 -5.57
C TRP A 16 12.36 8.88 -6.49
N SER A 17 11.91 10.01 -5.93
CA SER A 17 11.39 11.12 -6.72
C SER A 17 12.47 11.72 -7.63
N ILE A 18 13.71 11.85 -7.14
CA ILE A 18 14.84 12.32 -7.95
C ILE A 18 15.15 11.30 -9.06
N HIS A 19 15.22 10.00 -8.72
CA HIS A 19 15.48 8.95 -9.71
C HIS A 19 14.46 8.99 -10.86
N LEU A 20 13.16 9.05 -10.56
CA LEU A 20 12.08 9.11 -11.55
C LEU A 20 12.16 10.35 -12.46
N VAL A 21 12.71 11.46 -11.97
CA VAL A 21 12.88 12.68 -12.77
C VAL A 21 14.16 12.64 -13.62
N VAL A 22 15.25 12.06 -13.08
CA VAL A 22 16.56 12.03 -13.73
C VAL A 22 16.65 10.89 -14.76
N ALA A 23 16.05 9.74 -14.45
CA ALA A 23 15.99 8.57 -15.32
C ALA A 23 14.51 8.22 -15.60
N PRO A 24 13.84 8.96 -16.48
CA PRO A 24 12.40 8.81 -16.72
C PRO A 24 12.03 7.51 -17.46
N GLU A 25 12.98 6.83 -18.09
CA GLU A 25 12.70 5.54 -18.74
C GLU A 25 12.35 4.44 -17.71
N PRO A 26 11.35 3.59 -17.97
CA PRO A 26 10.51 3.52 -19.17
C PRO A 26 9.33 4.50 -19.24
N TRP A 27 9.32 5.56 -18.44
CA TRP A 27 8.22 6.51 -18.31
C TRP A 27 8.43 7.73 -19.22
N GLU A 28 7.36 8.24 -19.81
CA GLU A 28 7.43 9.59 -20.38
C GLU A 28 7.62 10.64 -19.26
N ILE A 29 8.34 11.73 -19.54
CA ILE A 29 8.71 12.77 -18.56
C ILE A 29 7.52 13.27 -17.74
N ASP A 30 6.36 13.54 -18.36
CA ASP A 30 5.16 14.01 -17.67
C ASP A 30 4.60 12.97 -16.70
N SER A 31 4.69 11.70 -17.06
CA SER A 31 4.25 10.60 -16.22
C SER A 31 5.22 10.36 -15.07
N ALA A 32 6.53 10.40 -15.35
CA ALA A 32 7.58 10.28 -14.35
C ALA A 32 7.44 11.39 -13.30
N MET A 33 7.19 12.63 -13.72
CA MET A 33 7.01 13.77 -12.82
C MET A 33 5.73 13.60 -11.96
N THR A 34 4.63 13.15 -12.56
CA THR A 34 3.38 12.88 -11.82
C THR A 34 3.57 11.79 -10.77
N ILE A 35 4.26 10.69 -11.13
CA ILE A 35 4.58 9.60 -10.21
C ILE A 35 5.52 10.09 -9.11
N ALA A 36 6.56 10.86 -9.44
CA ALA A 36 7.50 11.42 -8.48
C ALA A 36 6.81 12.30 -7.44
N ILE A 37 5.91 13.18 -7.86
CA ILE A 37 5.09 14.01 -6.95
C ILE A 37 4.22 13.11 -6.08
N GLY A 38 3.57 12.10 -6.64
CA GLY A 38 2.76 11.14 -5.90
C GLY A 38 3.57 10.40 -4.83
N VAL A 39 4.73 9.89 -5.18
CA VAL A 39 5.68 9.23 -4.25
C VAL A 39 6.06 10.18 -3.13
N LEU A 40 6.41 11.42 -3.44
CA LEU A 40 6.81 12.42 -2.46
C LEU A 40 5.66 12.75 -1.48
N VAL A 41 4.47 13.00 -1.99
CA VAL A 41 3.28 13.29 -1.17
C VAL A 41 2.95 12.11 -0.23
N LEU A 42 2.99 10.87 -0.73
CA LEU A 42 2.74 9.69 0.09
C LEU A 42 3.80 9.52 1.19
N ASN A 43 5.08 9.82 0.90
CA ASN A 43 6.14 9.77 1.90
C ASN A 43 6.00 10.88 2.96
N ILE A 44 5.55 12.09 2.57
CA ILE A 44 5.22 13.16 3.53
C ILE A 44 4.10 12.69 4.47
N VAL A 45 3.04 12.09 3.92
CA VAL A 45 1.92 11.56 4.71
C VAL A 45 2.39 10.44 5.64
N ALA A 46 3.22 9.51 5.15
CA ALA A 46 3.79 8.43 5.95
C ALA A 46 4.65 8.97 7.10
N MET A 47 5.56 9.89 6.80
CA MET A 47 6.40 10.57 7.79
C MET A 47 5.55 11.29 8.84
N ALA A 48 4.57 12.08 8.42
CA ALA A 48 3.70 12.81 9.33
C ALA A 48 2.93 11.87 10.26
N ASN A 49 2.40 10.75 9.76
CA ASN A 49 1.71 9.75 10.57
C ASN A 49 2.64 9.08 11.59
N LEU A 50 3.89 8.78 11.21
CA LEU A 50 4.90 8.23 12.12
C LEU A 50 5.29 9.24 13.20
N LEU A 51 5.49 10.51 12.85
CA LEU A 51 5.90 11.57 13.78
C LEU A 51 4.78 11.94 14.76
N LEU A 52 3.54 11.99 14.27
CA LEU A 52 2.38 12.31 15.11
C LEU A 52 1.98 11.14 16.03
N GLY A 53 2.56 9.95 15.83
CA GLY A 53 2.26 8.77 16.63
C GLY A 53 0.78 8.36 16.57
N ARG A 54 0.08 8.68 15.48
CA ARG A 54 -1.35 8.47 15.35
C ARG A 54 -1.68 7.12 14.74
N GLY A 55 -2.01 6.17 15.61
CA GLY A 55 -2.62 4.91 15.26
C GLY A 55 -1.63 3.82 14.85
N ARG A 56 -2.00 2.59 15.19
CA ARG A 56 -1.24 1.37 14.92
C ARG A 56 -0.89 1.16 13.44
N TRP A 57 -1.66 1.77 12.54
CA TRP A 57 -1.51 1.61 11.10
C TRP A 57 -0.46 2.50 10.45
N ALA A 58 0.03 3.54 11.15
CA ALA A 58 1.06 4.42 10.61
C ALA A 58 2.31 3.66 10.17
N ARG A 59 2.72 2.66 10.97
CA ARG A 59 3.83 1.77 10.68
C ARG A 59 3.57 0.89 9.45
N HIS A 60 2.38 0.29 9.36
CA HIS A 60 2.01 -0.57 8.23
C HIS A 60 1.86 0.22 6.93
N PHE A 61 1.32 1.44 7.02
CA PHE A 61 1.25 2.36 5.89
C PHE A 61 2.65 2.70 5.37
N ALA A 62 3.56 3.12 6.25
CA ALA A 62 4.93 3.42 5.87
C ALA A 62 5.67 2.19 5.32
N ALA A 63 5.48 1.01 5.92
CA ALA A 63 6.06 -0.24 5.43
C ALA A 63 5.52 -0.61 4.04
N GLY A 64 4.21 -0.50 3.83
CA GLY A 64 3.60 -0.75 2.52
C GLY A 64 4.15 0.15 1.43
N LEU A 65 4.26 1.45 1.73
CA LEU A 65 4.83 2.43 0.82
C LEU A 65 6.29 2.11 0.46
N VAL A 66 7.12 1.80 1.46
CA VAL A 66 8.53 1.44 1.25
C VAL A 66 8.67 0.13 0.44
N ILE A 67 7.83 -0.87 0.71
CA ILE A 67 7.80 -2.11 -0.08
C ILE A 67 7.39 -1.81 -1.53
N THR A 68 6.40 -0.95 -1.75
CA THR A 68 6.00 -0.53 -3.10
C THR A 68 7.17 0.13 -3.83
N GLN A 69 7.91 1.00 -3.17
CA GLN A 69 9.12 1.64 -3.72
C GLN A 69 10.19 0.59 -4.07
N LEU A 70 10.43 -0.41 -3.22
CA LEU A 70 11.35 -1.50 -3.52
C LEU A 70 10.90 -2.33 -4.73
N LEU A 71 9.61 -2.51 -4.95
CA LEU A 71 9.10 -3.22 -6.13
C LEU A 71 9.28 -2.42 -7.42
N LEU A 72 9.33 -1.08 -7.36
CA LEU A 72 9.59 -0.25 -8.53
C LEU A 72 10.98 -0.51 -9.15
N VAL A 73 11.93 -1.07 -8.40
CA VAL A 73 13.24 -1.46 -8.93
C VAL A 73 13.15 -2.45 -10.10
N LEU A 74 12.07 -3.24 -10.15
CA LEU A 74 11.89 -4.25 -11.19
C LEU A 74 11.70 -3.64 -12.59
N VAL A 75 11.40 -2.34 -12.65
CA VAL A 75 11.12 -1.60 -13.89
C VAL A 75 11.98 -0.35 -14.04
N ALA A 76 12.97 -0.16 -13.16
CA ALA A 76 13.82 1.02 -13.13
C ALA A 76 15.23 0.70 -13.66
N ASP A 77 15.82 1.64 -14.37
CA ASP A 77 17.20 1.55 -14.80
C ASP A 77 18.17 1.79 -13.64
N VAL A 78 19.34 1.13 -13.70
CA VAL A 78 20.32 1.19 -12.62
C VAL A 78 21.10 2.51 -12.68
N GLU A 79 20.68 3.44 -11.86
CA GLU A 79 21.31 4.76 -11.69
C GLU A 79 21.75 4.96 -10.23
N PRO A 80 22.70 5.87 -9.94
CA PRO A 80 23.14 6.14 -8.57
C PRO A 80 22.01 6.50 -7.60
N TRP A 81 20.99 7.23 -8.08
CA TRP A 81 19.83 7.59 -7.28
C TRP A 81 18.95 6.40 -6.94
N LEU A 82 18.87 5.40 -7.84
CA LEU A 82 18.20 4.13 -7.57
C LEU A 82 18.88 3.39 -6.41
N ILE A 83 20.22 3.33 -6.43
CA ILE A 83 20.97 2.67 -5.35
C ILE A 83 20.71 3.39 -4.01
N ALA A 84 20.76 4.72 -4.01
CA ALA A 84 20.45 5.52 -2.81
C ALA A 84 19.02 5.25 -2.31
N ALA A 85 18.04 5.22 -3.22
CA ALA A 85 16.65 4.95 -2.91
C ALA A 85 16.46 3.55 -2.32
N LEU A 86 17.12 2.53 -2.88
CA LEU A 86 17.08 1.15 -2.40
C LEU A 86 17.69 1.02 -1.00
N VAL A 87 18.86 1.59 -0.78
CA VAL A 87 19.54 1.55 0.53
C VAL A 87 18.68 2.25 1.60
N LEU A 88 18.16 3.45 1.31
CA LEU A 88 17.31 4.18 2.24
C LEU A 88 15.99 3.43 2.51
N SER A 89 15.39 2.82 1.48
CA SER A 89 14.18 2.02 1.62
C SER A 89 14.43 0.77 2.46
N ALA A 90 15.54 0.06 2.26
CA ALA A 90 15.89 -1.11 3.05
C ALA A 90 16.14 -0.74 4.52
N LEU A 91 16.87 0.35 4.78
CA LEU A 91 17.10 0.86 6.12
C LEU A 91 15.79 1.32 6.80
N ALA A 92 14.91 2.00 6.06
CA ALA A 92 13.60 2.40 6.55
C ALA A 92 12.74 1.19 6.92
N LEU A 93 12.73 0.15 6.09
CA LEU A 93 11.98 -1.09 6.35
C LEU A 93 12.52 -1.82 7.58
N GLY A 94 13.84 -1.95 7.70
CA GLY A 94 14.50 -2.50 8.89
C GLY A 94 14.18 -1.69 10.15
N GLY A 95 14.19 -0.37 10.05
CA GLY A 95 13.79 0.53 11.11
C GLY A 95 12.31 0.37 11.49
N LEU A 96 11.42 0.26 10.51
CA LEU A 96 9.99 0.03 10.75
C LEU A 96 9.71 -1.36 11.40
N ALA A 97 10.54 -2.35 11.17
CA ALA A 97 10.42 -3.66 11.82
C ALA A 97 10.75 -3.64 13.32
N GLY A 98 11.44 -2.61 13.80
CA GLY A 98 11.94 -2.53 15.18
C GLY A 98 10.85 -2.41 16.26
N PRO A 99 11.18 -2.82 17.50
CA PRO A 99 10.23 -2.83 18.62
C PRO A 99 9.91 -1.43 19.18
N TRP A 100 10.71 -0.43 18.86
CA TRP A 100 10.62 0.94 19.41
C TRP A 100 9.34 1.69 19.02
N PHE A 101 8.59 1.22 18.01
CA PHE A 101 7.32 1.80 17.64
C PHE A 101 6.14 1.37 18.53
N LYS A 102 6.24 0.27 19.28
CA LYS A 102 5.13 -0.27 20.09
C LYS A 102 4.56 0.75 21.07
N GLY A 103 5.43 1.44 21.82
CA GLY A 103 5.01 2.49 22.74
C GLY A 103 4.67 3.82 22.06
N TRP A 104 5.42 4.17 21.01
CA TRP A 104 5.28 5.43 20.31
C TRP A 104 3.95 5.57 19.58
N LEU A 105 3.51 4.53 18.87
CA LEU A 105 2.28 4.55 18.08
C LEU A 105 1.02 4.28 18.91
N ARG A 106 1.11 4.17 20.24
CA ARG A 106 -0.01 3.85 21.13
C ARG A 106 -0.82 2.66 20.63
N GLU A 107 -0.13 1.64 20.19
CA GLU A 107 -0.76 0.39 19.71
C GLU A 107 -1.56 -0.21 20.86
N ARG A 108 -2.88 -0.15 20.78
CA ARG A 108 -3.72 -0.99 21.64
C ARG A 108 -3.47 -2.42 21.24
N PRO A 109 -3.16 -3.34 22.19
CA PRO A 109 -3.10 -4.75 21.86
C PRO A 109 -4.46 -5.11 21.23
N ALA A 110 -4.43 -5.62 20.01
CA ALA A 110 -5.63 -6.14 19.39
C ALA A 110 -6.12 -7.30 20.27
N ALA A 111 -7.39 -7.31 20.60
CA ALA A 111 -8.02 -8.48 21.21
C ALA A 111 -7.94 -9.63 20.18
N GLY A 112 -7.01 -10.55 20.40
CA GLY A 112 -6.62 -11.57 19.43
C GLY A 112 -5.52 -11.08 18.45
N ALA A 113 -4.57 -11.96 18.14
CA ALA A 113 -3.57 -11.68 17.11
C ALA A 113 -4.29 -11.48 15.77
N PRO A 114 -4.12 -10.32 15.10
CA PRO A 114 -4.70 -10.15 13.78
C PRO A 114 -4.10 -11.22 12.86
N GLY A 115 -4.96 -11.96 12.16
CA GLY A 115 -4.51 -12.87 11.11
C GLY A 115 -3.70 -12.15 10.03
N PRO A 116 -3.05 -12.86 9.12
CA PRO A 116 -2.22 -12.25 8.08
C PRO A 116 -3.03 -11.45 7.04
N ALA A 117 -4.34 -11.69 6.92
CA ALA A 117 -5.17 -11.09 5.88
C ALA A 117 -5.24 -9.55 5.92
N PRO A 118 -5.35 -8.86 7.07
CA PRO A 118 -5.34 -7.41 7.10
C PRO A 118 -4.05 -6.79 6.55
N ILE A 119 -2.91 -7.38 6.91
CA ILE A 119 -1.60 -6.91 6.44
C ILE A 119 -1.47 -7.19 4.94
N ALA A 120 -1.79 -8.42 4.51
CA ALA A 120 -1.73 -8.83 3.11
C ALA A 120 -2.66 -7.97 2.24
N LEU A 121 -3.86 -7.63 2.72
CA LEU A 121 -4.79 -6.77 1.99
C LEU A 121 -4.25 -5.35 1.84
N ALA A 122 -3.76 -4.74 2.93
CA ALA A 122 -3.21 -3.40 2.88
C ALA A 122 -1.99 -3.33 1.94
N LEU A 123 -1.04 -4.26 2.09
CA LEU A 123 0.16 -4.33 1.25
C LEU A 123 -0.19 -4.63 -0.21
N GLY A 124 -1.13 -5.55 -0.45
CA GLY A 124 -1.56 -5.91 -1.79
C GLY A 124 -2.25 -4.75 -2.51
N CYS A 125 -3.09 -3.96 -1.83
CA CYS A 125 -3.68 -2.76 -2.41
C CYS A 125 -2.63 -1.70 -2.79
N PHE A 126 -1.55 -1.55 -2.00
CA PHE A 126 -0.42 -0.69 -2.38
C PHE A 126 0.36 -1.24 -3.57
N ALA A 127 0.56 -2.55 -3.62
CA ALA A 127 1.27 -3.22 -4.70
C ALA A 127 0.55 -3.11 -6.07
N VAL A 128 -0.73 -2.75 -6.08
CA VAL A 128 -1.48 -2.48 -7.33
C VAL A 128 -0.80 -1.40 -8.17
N VAL A 129 -0.21 -0.38 -7.55
CA VAL A 129 0.43 0.74 -8.28
C VAL A 129 1.57 0.27 -9.17
N PRO A 130 2.61 -0.40 -8.66
CA PRO A 130 3.69 -0.90 -9.52
C PRO A 130 3.21 -2.00 -10.48
N LEU A 131 2.27 -2.85 -10.07
CA LEU A 131 1.71 -3.89 -10.95
C LEU A 131 1.02 -3.28 -12.16
N VAL A 132 0.23 -2.24 -11.94
CA VAL A 132 -0.42 -1.48 -13.01
C VAL A 132 0.62 -0.79 -13.88
N GLY A 133 1.68 -0.20 -13.30
CA GLY A 133 2.78 0.41 -14.06
C GLY A 133 3.46 -0.57 -15.00
N ILE A 134 3.76 -1.79 -14.52
CA ILE A 134 4.36 -2.86 -15.33
C ILE A 134 3.41 -3.34 -16.46
N ALA A 135 2.11 -3.36 -16.19
CA ALA A 135 1.11 -3.86 -17.14
C ALA A 135 0.61 -2.80 -18.13
N THR A 136 0.99 -1.53 -17.97
CA THR A 136 0.50 -0.42 -18.80
C THR A 136 1.22 -0.42 -20.15
N PRO A 137 0.51 -0.61 -21.28
CA PRO A 137 1.09 -0.42 -22.60
C PRO A 137 1.25 1.06 -22.91
N ASP A 138 2.18 1.38 -23.81
CA ASP A 138 2.41 2.74 -24.28
C ASP A 138 1.12 3.38 -24.81
N GLY A 139 0.79 4.57 -24.29
CA GLY A 139 -0.36 5.35 -24.72
C GLY A 139 -1.72 5.02 -24.07
N GLN A 140 -1.84 3.98 -23.25
CA GLN A 140 -3.12 3.59 -22.60
C GLN A 140 -3.10 3.80 -21.08
N ARG A 141 -3.30 5.03 -20.62
CA ARG A 141 -3.07 5.40 -19.20
C ARG A 141 -4.33 5.48 -18.34
N ASN A 142 -5.52 5.70 -18.92
CA ASN A 142 -6.68 6.08 -18.12
C ASN A 142 -7.20 4.95 -17.22
N ALA A 143 -7.42 3.74 -17.75
CA ALA A 143 -7.92 2.62 -16.95
C ALA A 143 -6.89 2.15 -15.91
N HIS A 144 -5.62 2.11 -16.30
CA HIS A 144 -4.51 1.74 -15.44
C HIS A 144 -4.30 2.76 -14.31
N GLY A 145 -4.27 4.06 -14.64
CA GLY A 145 -4.18 5.13 -13.64
C GLY A 145 -5.34 5.09 -12.64
N LEU A 146 -6.56 4.83 -13.12
CA LEU A 146 -7.73 4.68 -12.25
C LEU A 146 -7.60 3.49 -11.30
N ALA A 147 -7.14 2.33 -11.80
CA ALA A 147 -6.92 1.15 -10.96
C ALA A 147 -5.84 1.39 -9.90
N GLY A 148 -4.73 2.05 -10.25
CA GLY A 148 -3.68 2.44 -9.31
C GLY A 148 -4.19 3.40 -8.24
N ALA A 149 -4.89 4.47 -8.63
CA ALA A 149 -5.49 5.43 -7.70
C ALA A 149 -6.49 4.75 -6.75
N LEU A 150 -7.33 3.85 -7.28
CA LEU A 150 -8.29 3.10 -6.47
C LEU A 150 -7.57 2.16 -5.49
N GLY A 151 -6.45 1.55 -5.88
CA GLY A 151 -5.61 0.75 -4.99
C GLY A 151 -5.13 1.57 -3.78
N ILE A 152 -4.55 2.76 -4.02
CA ILE A 152 -4.10 3.67 -2.97
C ILE A 152 -5.25 4.09 -2.05
N LEU A 153 -6.37 4.53 -2.62
CA LEU A 153 -7.54 4.97 -1.86
C LEU A 153 -8.10 3.82 -1.01
N THR A 154 -8.17 2.61 -1.57
CA THR A 154 -8.63 1.42 -0.87
C THR A 154 -7.70 1.06 0.28
N ALA A 155 -6.38 1.06 0.06
CA ALA A 155 -5.40 0.84 1.11
C ALA A 155 -5.53 1.86 2.23
N TRP A 156 -5.60 3.15 1.88
CA TRP A 156 -5.75 4.23 2.85
C TRP A 156 -7.04 4.11 3.67
N GLY A 157 -8.17 3.90 3.01
CA GLY A 157 -9.45 3.75 3.69
C GLY A 157 -9.50 2.51 4.58
N TYR A 158 -8.92 1.39 4.12
CA TYR A 158 -8.86 0.15 4.88
C TYR A 158 -8.02 0.31 6.16
N VAL A 159 -6.86 0.94 6.03
CA VAL A 159 -5.96 1.27 7.16
C VAL A 159 -6.63 2.21 8.17
N ARG A 160 -7.50 3.10 7.71
CA ARG A 160 -8.31 3.99 8.57
C ARG A 160 -9.52 3.30 9.19
N GLY A 161 -9.80 2.04 8.84
CA GLY A 161 -10.94 1.29 9.36
C GLY A 161 -12.27 1.64 8.70
N HIS A 162 -12.25 2.22 7.50
CA HIS A 162 -13.48 2.54 6.78
C HIS A 162 -14.07 1.30 6.10
N SER A 163 -15.33 1.01 6.37
CA SER A 163 -16.04 -0.14 5.80
C SER A 163 -16.15 -0.10 4.27
N TRP A 164 -16.23 1.10 3.68
CA TRP A 164 -16.25 1.27 2.22
C TRP A 164 -14.98 0.72 1.56
N ALA A 165 -13.83 0.81 2.21
CA ALA A 165 -12.57 0.32 1.67
C ALA A 165 -12.54 -1.21 1.56
N LEU A 166 -13.18 -1.91 2.51
CA LEU A 166 -13.35 -3.36 2.43
C LEU A 166 -14.23 -3.75 1.22
N TRP A 167 -15.30 -3.01 0.97
CA TRP A 167 -16.14 -3.22 -0.20
C TRP A 167 -15.43 -2.86 -1.50
N SER A 168 -14.62 -1.79 -1.49
CA SER A 168 -13.75 -1.45 -2.62
C SER A 168 -12.78 -2.59 -2.94
N ALA A 169 -12.10 -3.16 -1.94
CA ALA A 169 -11.19 -4.28 -2.13
C ALA A 169 -11.90 -5.56 -2.63
N ARG A 170 -13.15 -5.78 -2.24
CA ARG A 170 -13.95 -6.95 -2.64
C ARG A 170 -14.49 -6.88 -4.05
N ILE A 171 -14.85 -5.69 -4.50
CA ILE A 171 -15.64 -5.50 -5.73
C ILE A 171 -14.98 -4.49 -6.65
N ALA A 172 -14.81 -3.24 -6.23
CA ALA A 172 -14.41 -2.16 -7.10
C ALA A 172 -12.98 -2.34 -7.64
N LEU A 173 -12.04 -2.70 -6.78
CA LEU A 173 -10.64 -2.88 -7.15
C LEU A 173 -10.43 -4.09 -8.09
N PRO A 174 -10.98 -5.29 -7.85
CA PRO A 174 -10.95 -6.39 -8.81
C PRO A 174 -11.54 -6.03 -10.17
N ILE A 175 -12.67 -5.30 -10.20
CA ILE A 175 -13.28 -4.84 -11.46
C ILE A 175 -12.37 -3.85 -12.18
N ALA A 176 -11.78 -2.88 -11.47
CA ALA A 176 -10.86 -1.91 -12.07
C ALA A 176 -9.61 -2.58 -12.65
N LEU A 177 -9.06 -3.59 -11.94
CA LEU A 177 -7.93 -4.38 -12.43
C LEU A 177 -8.30 -5.23 -13.64
N ALA A 178 -9.49 -5.84 -13.66
CA ALA A 178 -10.00 -6.57 -14.82
C ALA A 178 -10.21 -5.64 -16.03
N ALA A 179 -10.73 -4.43 -15.80
CA ALA A 179 -10.88 -3.43 -16.87
C ALA A 179 -9.52 -2.98 -17.43
N ALA A 180 -8.53 -2.75 -16.56
CA ALA A 180 -7.16 -2.45 -16.99
C ALA A 180 -6.52 -3.62 -17.75
N ALA A 181 -6.81 -4.86 -17.37
CA ALA A 181 -6.31 -6.07 -18.04
C ALA A 181 -6.76 -6.19 -19.51
N ILE A 182 -7.95 -5.67 -19.86
CA ILE A 182 -8.47 -5.72 -21.24
C ILE A 182 -7.52 -5.01 -22.23
N SER A 183 -6.87 -3.95 -21.79
CA SER A 183 -5.96 -3.14 -22.60
C SER A 183 -4.48 -3.46 -22.37
N SER A 184 -4.18 -4.47 -21.55
CA SER A 184 -2.81 -4.87 -21.20
C SER A 184 -2.28 -5.96 -22.15
N PRO A 185 -0.95 -6.06 -22.32
CA PRO A 185 -0.33 -7.24 -22.95
C PRO A 185 -0.71 -8.52 -22.19
N PRO A 186 -0.69 -9.71 -22.81
CA PRO A 186 -1.19 -10.96 -22.20
C PRO A 186 -0.59 -11.26 -20.82
N ALA A 187 0.71 -11.05 -20.64
CA ALA A 187 1.38 -11.25 -19.36
C ALA A 187 0.92 -10.24 -18.30
N GLY A 188 0.77 -8.97 -18.68
CA GLY A 188 0.24 -7.91 -17.81
C GLY A 188 -1.22 -8.17 -17.44
N ALA A 189 -2.05 -8.57 -18.40
CA ALA A 189 -3.44 -8.93 -18.18
C ALA A 189 -3.57 -10.08 -17.17
N ALA A 190 -2.80 -11.15 -17.34
CA ALA A 190 -2.77 -12.27 -16.40
C ALA A 190 -2.38 -11.83 -14.99
N LEU A 191 -1.36 -10.96 -14.88
CA LEU A 191 -0.89 -10.42 -13.61
C LEU A 191 -1.97 -9.60 -12.91
N LEU A 192 -2.66 -8.69 -13.62
CA LEU A 192 -3.71 -7.84 -13.07
C LEU A 192 -4.93 -8.66 -12.62
N ILE A 193 -5.34 -9.65 -13.41
CA ILE A 193 -6.44 -10.55 -13.05
C ILE A 193 -6.07 -11.37 -11.81
N ALA A 194 -4.87 -11.94 -11.77
CA ALA A 194 -4.40 -12.69 -10.61
C ALA A 194 -4.37 -11.82 -9.34
N ALA A 195 -3.84 -10.59 -9.44
CA ALA A 195 -3.80 -9.64 -8.32
C ALA A 195 -5.21 -9.27 -7.85
N GLY A 196 -6.13 -8.94 -8.77
CA GLY A 196 -7.52 -8.61 -8.44
C GLY A 196 -8.25 -9.76 -7.75
N THR A 197 -8.07 -10.99 -8.25
CA THR A 197 -8.64 -12.20 -7.67
C THR A 197 -8.08 -12.45 -6.26
N ALA A 198 -6.76 -12.38 -6.09
CA ALA A 198 -6.12 -12.58 -4.80
C ALA A 198 -6.58 -11.55 -3.76
N LEU A 199 -6.62 -10.27 -4.13
CA LEU A 199 -7.10 -9.20 -3.25
C LEU A 199 -8.57 -9.37 -2.87
N GLY A 200 -9.40 -9.72 -3.85
CA GLY A 200 -10.81 -10.03 -3.60
C GLY A 200 -10.95 -11.17 -2.59
N LEU A 201 -10.28 -12.31 -2.81
CA LEU A 201 -10.33 -13.46 -1.90
C LEU A 201 -9.83 -13.12 -0.49
N ILE A 202 -8.73 -12.38 -0.37
CA ILE A 202 -8.21 -11.94 0.93
C ILE A 202 -9.23 -11.03 1.64
N ALA A 203 -9.88 -10.12 0.91
CA ALA A 203 -10.86 -9.19 1.46
C ALA A 203 -12.15 -9.87 1.97
N TRP A 204 -12.45 -11.09 1.50
CA TRP A 204 -13.58 -11.88 2.01
C TRP A 204 -13.26 -12.67 3.28
N ARG A 205 -12.00 -12.77 3.68
CA ARG A 205 -11.62 -13.46 4.91
C ARG A 205 -12.18 -12.76 6.14
N GLN A 206 -12.52 -13.55 7.17
CA GLN A 206 -13.07 -13.04 8.41
C GLN A 206 -12.12 -12.10 9.14
N ASP A 207 -10.84 -12.42 9.18
CA ASP A 207 -9.81 -11.59 9.84
C ASP A 207 -9.63 -10.22 9.16
N ALA A 208 -9.79 -10.12 7.82
CA ALA A 208 -9.80 -8.84 7.11
C ALA A 208 -11.01 -7.97 7.52
N ARG A 209 -12.18 -8.59 7.78
CA ARG A 209 -13.38 -7.89 8.23
C ARG A 209 -13.25 -7.43 9.68
N LEU A 210 -12.77 -8.29 10.56
CA LEU A 210 -12.60 -7.99 11.99
C LEU A 210 -11.60 -6.86 12.25
N ALA A 211 -10.65 -6.65 11.35
CA ALA A 211 -9.73 -5.52 11.44
C ALA A 211 -10.42 -4.15 11.30
N ILE A 212 -11.57 -4.09 10.60
CA ILE A 212 -12.34 -2.84 10.42
C ILE A 212 -13.41 -2.68 11.51
N ASP A 213 -14.08 -3.77 11.89
CA ASP A 213 -15.17 -3.74 12.86
C ASP A 213 -14.90 -4.67 14.06
N PRO A 214 -13.96 -4.28 14.93
CA PRO A 214 -13.58 -5.10 16.08
C PRO A 214 -14.67 -5.18 17.16
N HIS A 215 -15.74 -4.37 17.05
CA HIS A 215 -16.79 -4.28 18.09
C HIS A 215 -17.97 -5.21 17.81
N ARG A 216 -18.10 -5.75 16.61
CA ARG A 216 -19.28 -6.53 16.23
C ARG A 216 -19.35 -7.92 16.89
N ASP A 217 -18.18 -8.49 17.22
CA ASP A 217 -18.11 -9.80 17.89
C ASP A 217 -18.12 -9.69 19.42
N ASN A 218 -18.04 -8.47 19.96
CA ASN A 218 -18.16 -8.19 21.40
C ASN A 218 -19.59 -7.82 21.83
N LEU A 219 -20.58 -7.97 20.96
CA LEU A 219 -21.96 -7.88 21.39
C LEU A 219 -22.21 -9.05 22.36
N PRO A 220 -22.62 -8.77 23.62
CA PRO A 220 -22.93 -9.84 24.57
C PRO A 220 -23.98 -10.74 23.90
N GLU A 221 -23.70 -12.06 23.90
CA GLU A 221 -24.68 -13.02 23.44
C GLU A 221 -26.04 -12.68 24.10
N PRO A 222 -27.11 -12.57 23.30
CA PRO A 222 -28.42 -12.34 23.87
C PRO A 222 -28.63 -13.44 24.94
N ARG A 223 -28.65 -13.01 26.22
CA ARG A 223 -28.89 -13.92 27.35
C ARG A 223 -30.02 -14.81 26.92
N ARG A 224 -29.76 -16.08 26.64
CA ARG A 224 -30.79 -17.10 26.49
C ARG A 224 -31.59 -17.02 27.77
N ARG A 225 -32.79 -16.45 27.69
CA ARG A 225 -33.71 -16.44 28.78
C ARG A 225 -33.95 -17.94 29.11
N ALA A 226 -33.38 -18.34 30.25
CA ALA A 226 -33.70 -19.63 30.82
C ALA A 226 -35.23 -19.68 30.95
N ARG A 227 -35.84 -20.55 30.17
CA ARG A 227 -37.23 -20.98 30.39
C ARG A 227 -37.23 -22.15 31.35
#